data_4e8c88c42e3e09e87f9211705fc06c2f
#
_entry.id   4e8c88c42e3e09e87f9211705fc06c2f
#
_cell.length_a   1.000
_cell.length_b   1.000
_cell.length_c   1.000
_cell.angle_alpha   90.00
_cell.angle_beta   90.00
_cell.angle_gamma   90.00
#
_symmetry.space_group_name_H-M   'P 1'
#
loop_
_entity.id
_entity.type
_entity.pdbx_description
1 polymer ?
#
loop_
_entity_poly.entity_id
_entity_poly.type
_entity_poly.pdbx_seq_one_letter_code
_entity_poly.pdbx_strand_id
1 'polypeptide(L)'
;LEAVGRTLAGVAPWLSLPDDDTEEGKLRKQMREEVLKGLKNAVDPNSPDKLNFTKQPQPIVDAAYLVHAFLRAPKALWEPLDDVTKQRYIESLKALRNRTGAYNNWLVFTGLNESFINWAGGECDPFRLKIAKNKVREWYAGDGWYCDGPKFSMDYYNSYVLNPMYVAMLETLASKKRAGQKEVDEAMARMVRHAEFCERIIGPDGTYPALGRSVTYRSAAFQS
;
A
#
# COMPACT_ATOMS: atom_id res chain seq x y z
N LEU A 1 -2.17 8.55 11.41
CA LEU A 1 -2.37 7.43 10.49
C LEU A 1 -1.18 7.28 9.53
N GLU A 2 -0.66 8.38 8.95
CA GLU A 2 0.45 8.34 7.98
C GLU A 2 1.70 7.66 8.53
N ALA A 3 2.22 8.11 9.68
CA ALA A 3 3.42 7.52 10.28
C ALA A 3 3.25 6.01 10.51
N VAL A 4 2.13 5.60 11.11
CA VAL A 4 1.82 4.18 11.38
C VAL A 4 1.72 3.39 10.07
N GLY A 5 0.95 3.86 9.10
CA GLY A 5 0.74 3.16 7.83
C GLY A 5 2.05 2.96 7.05
N ARG A 6 2.85 4.02 6.90
CA ARG A 6 4.12 3.96 6.15
C ARG A 6 5.17 3.10 6.86
N THR A 7 5.31 3.25 8.19
CA THR A 7 6.24 2.41 8.95
C THR A 7 5.86 0.95 8.85
N LEU A 8 4.58 0.61 9.06
CA LEU A 8 4.12 -0.77 8.97
C LEU A 8 4.27 -1.34 7.56
N ALA A 9 3.98 -0.57 6.51
CA ALA A 9 4.20 -1.03 5.14
C ALA A 9 5.68 -1.39 4.88
N GLY A 10 6.61 -0.62 5.46
CA GLY A 10 8.04 -0.89 5.35
C GLY A 10 8.50 -2.12 6.13
N VAL A 11 8.04 -2.29 7.37
CA VAL A 11 8.50 -3.38 8.25
C VAL A 11 7.66 -4.67 8.13
N ALA A 12 6.52 -4.64 7.45
CA ALA A 12 5.63 -5.79 7.33
C ALA A 12 6.33 -7.07 6.83
N PRO A 13 7.20 -7.04 5.81
CA PRO A 13 7.90 -8.24 5.37
C PRO A 13 8.77 -8.84 6.47
N TRP A 14 9.47 -8.01 7.24
CA TRP A 14 10.28 -8.44 8.37
C TRP A 14 9.41 -9.04 9.50
N LEU A 15 8.29 -8.40 9.83
CA LEU A 15 7.34 -8.92 10.83
C LEU A 15 6.70 -10.24 10.41
N SER A 16 6.68 -10.58 9.11
CA SER A 16 6.12 -11.83 8.60
C SER A 16 7.08 -13.02 8.67
N LEU A 17 8.36 -12.79 8.96
CA LEU A 17 9.34 -13.87 9.10
C LEU A 17 8.97 -14.79 10.28
N PRO A 18 9.31 -16.10 10.18
CA PRO A 18 9.08 -17.04 11.26
C PRO A 18 9.75 -16.62 12.57
N ASP A 19 9.20 -17.05 13.69
CA ASP A 19 9.84 -16.89 14.98
C ASP A 19 11.08 -17.79 15.07
N ASP A 20 12.13 -17.26 15.68
CA ASP A 20 13.37 -17.97 15.97
C ASP A 20 13.97 -17.47 17.29
N ASP A 21 14.99 -18.19 17.81
CA ASP A 21 15.60 -17.89 19.10
C ASP A 21 16.73 -16.85 19.03
N THR A 22 16.98 -16.26 17.86
CA THR A 22 17.97 -15.18 17.70
C THR A 22 17.51 -13.91 18.42
N GLU A 23 18.44 -13.00 18.70
CA GLU A 23 18.10 -11.70 19.29
C GLU A 23 17.16 -10.90 18.37
N GLU A 24 17.37 -11.00 17.04
CA GLU A 24 16.48 -10.40 16.05
C GLU A 24 15.08 -11.04 16.08
N GLY A 25 14.98 -12.37 16.18
CA GLY A 25 13.70 -13.08 16.26
C GLY A 25 12.90 -12.69 17.51
N LYS A 26 13.57 -12.56 18.66
CA LYS A 26 12.95 -12.08 19.90
C LYS A 26 12.45 -10.64 19.77
N LEU A 27 13.27 -9.74 19.18
CA LEU A 27 12.87 -8.37 18.92
C LEU A 27 11.66 -8.31 17.97
N ARG A 28 11.69 -9.08 16.89
CA ARG A 28 10.59 -9.17 15.92
C ARG A 28 9.28 -9.63 16.57
N LYS A 29 9.33 -10.62 17.45
CA LYS A 29 8.18 -11.09 18.21
C LYS A 29 7.62 -9.99 19.10
N GLN A 30 8.47 -9.34 19.89
CA GLN A 30 8.07 -8.22 20.75
C GLN A 30 7.42 -7.10 19.93
N MET A 31 8.06 -6.67 18.84
CA MET A 31 7.53 -5.62 17.98
C MET A 31 6.17 -6.01 17.38
N ARG A 32 5.97 -7.27 17.00
CA ARG A 32 4.68 -7.75 16.49
C ARG A 32 3.58 -7.68 17.54
N GLU A 33 3.86 -8.04 18.79
CA GLU A 33 2.91 -7.94 19.90
C GLU A 33 2.52 -6.47 20.16
N GLU A 34 3.48 -5.56 20.18
CA GLU A 34 3.26 -4.12 20.34
C GLU A 34 2.44 -3.54 19.18
N VAL A 35 2.76 -3.93 17.94
CA VAL A 35 2.03 -3.51 16.74
C VAL A 35 0.59 -3.99 16.80
N LEU A 36 0.33 -5.24 17.15
CA LEU A 36 -1.05 -5.78 17.25
C LEU A 36 -1.87 -5.03 18.29
N LYS A 37 -1.28 -4.68 19.43
CA LYS A 37 -1.92 -3.83 20.44
C LYS A 37 -2.23 -2.44 19.88
N GLY A 38 -1.27 -1.84 19.20
CA GLY A 38 -1.44 -0.53 18.56
C GLY A 38 -2.53 -0.54 17.48
N LEU A 39 -2.57 -1.59 16.65
CA LEU A 39 -3.59 -1.77 15.61
C LEU A 39 -5.00 -1.90 16.21
N LYS A 40 -5.15 -2.56 17.34
CA LYS A 40 -6.43 -2.64 18.06
C LYS A 40 -6.86 -1.27 18.57
N ASN A 41 -5.96 -0.52 19.19
CA ASN A 41 -6.21 0.83 19.70
C ASN A 41 -6.56 1.80 18.57
N ALA A 42 -5.91 1.66 17.41
CA ALA A 42 -6.06 2.54 16.26
C ALA A 42 -7.49 2.74 15.76
N VAL A 43 -8.37 1.76 15.96
CA VAL A 43 -9.78 1.79 15.55
C VAL A 43 -10.77 1.69 16.71
N ASP A 44 -10.28 1.64 17.94
CA ASP A 44 -11.16 1.64 19.12
C ASP A 44 -11.69 3.06 19.35
N PRO A 45 -13.04 3.27 19.35
CA PRO A 45 -13.64 4.58 19.59
C PRO A 45 -13.30 5.17 20.96
N ASN A 46 -12.96 4.34 21.92
CA ASN A 46 -12.65 4.74 23.30
C ASN A 46 -11.15 4.89 23.56
N SER A 47 -10.30 4.55 22.60
CA SER A 47 -8.86 4.69 22.76
C SER A 47 -8.38 6.12 22.53
N PRO A 48 -7.49 6.66 23.38
CA PRO A 48 -6.81 7.91 23.11
C PRO A 48 -5.87 7.82 21.89
N ASP A 49 -5.45 6.62 21.51
CA ASP A 49 -4.57 6.35 20.36
C ASP A 49 -5.34 6.12 19.06
N LYS A 50 -6.66 6.36 19.05
CA LYS A 50 -7.49 6.21 17.85
C LYS A 50 -6.95 7.07 16.71
N LEU A 51 -6.72 6.44 15.57
CA LEU A 51 -6.21 7.11 14.38
C LEU A 51 -7.30 7.86 13.62
N ASN A 52 -6.89 8.91 12.90
CA ASN A 52 -7.79 9.72 12.11
C ASN A 52 -8.06 9.10 10.74
N PHE A 53 -9.23 8.52 10.55
CA PHE A 53 -9.75 8.09 9.24
C PHE A 53 -10.80 9.04 8.66
N THR A 54 -11.27 10.04 9.41
CA THR A 54 -12.50 10.78 9.08
C THR A 54 -12.30 12.24 8.77
N LYS A 55 -11.19 12.85 9.18
CA LYS A 55 -10.91 14.27 8.95
C LYS A 55 -9.89 14.41 7.82
N GLN A 56 -10.03 15.44 6.98
CA GLN A 56 -9.13 15.76 5.86
C GLN A 56 -9.14 14.73 4.70
N PRO A 57 -8.61 15.07 3.52
CA PRO A 57 -8.45 14.13 2.40
C PRO A 57 -7.35 13.10 2.59
N GLN A 58 -6.24 13.46 3.23
CA GLN A 58 -5.00 12.68 3.36
C GLN A 58 -5.21 11.23 3.86
N PRO A 59 -6.14 10.90 4.78
CA PRO A 59 -6.40 9.53 5.20
C PRO A 59 -6.68 8.50 4.08
N ILE A 60 -7.07 8.92 2.88
CA ILE A 60 -7.19 8.02 1.72
C ILE A 60 -5.82 7.38 1.40
N VAL A 61 -4.77 8.20 1.43
CA VAL A 61 -3.38 7.80 1.18
C VAL A 61 -2.85 6.97 2.34
N ASP A 62 -3.02 7.49 3.55
CA ASP A 62 -2.42 6.91 4.76
C ASP A 62 -3.00 5.53 5.08
N ALA A 63 -4.32 5.37 4.87
CA ALA A 63 -5.00 4.09 5.01
C ALA A 63 -4.53 3.08 3.96
N ALA A 64 -4.20 3.50 2.74
CA ALA A 64 -3.69 2.60 1.71
C ALA A 64 -2.32 2.02 2.09
N TYR A 65 -1.44 2.79 2.74
CA TYR A 65 -0.20 2.24 3.28
C TYR A 65 -0.46 1.22 4.39
N LEU A 66 -1.38 1.50 5.30
CA LEU A 66 -1.76 0.53 6.34
C LEU A 66 -2.37 -0.75 5.75
N VAL A 67 -3.25 -0.60 4.77
CA VAL A 67 -3.82 -1.73 4.00
C VAL A 67 -2.71 -2.52 3.30
N HIS A 68 -1.75 -1.83 2.70
CA HIS A 68 -0.60 -2.49 2.06
C HIS A 68 0.21 -3.31 3.06
N ALA A 69 0.41 -2.80 4.29
CA ALA A 69 1.04 -3.57 5.36
C ALA A 69 0.26 -4.86 5.70
N PHE A 70 -1.07 -4.78 5.83
CA PHE A 70 -1.91 -5.96 6.07
C PHE A 70 -1.81 -6.99 4.94
N LEU A 71 -1.78 -6.53 3.67
CA LEU A 71 -1.65 -7.42 2.51
C LEU A 71 -0.26 -8.06 2.40
N ARG A 72 0.81 -7.35 2.81
CA ARG A 72 2.19 -7.87 2.80
C ARG A 72 2.46 -8.87 3.92
N ALA A 73 1.77 -8.76 5.05
CA ALA A 73 1.96 -9.61 6.22
C ALA A 73 0.62 -10.03 6.86
N PRO A 74 -0.29 -10.69 6.11
CA PRO A 74 -1.64 -10.96 6.62
C PRO A 74 -1.62 -11.84 7.88
N LYS A 75 -0.78 -12.86 7.93
CA LYS A 75 -0.65 -13.75 9.09
C LYS A 75 -0.10 -13.06 10.34
N ALA A 76 0.73 -12.04 10.16
CA ALA A 76 1.35 -11.32 11.26
C ALA A 76 0.50 -10.15 11.77
N LEU A 77 -0.22 -9.47 10.87
CA LEU A 77 -0.84 -8.17 11.16
C LEU A 77 -2.37 -8.14 11.08
N TRP A 78 -2.99 -9.01 10.26
CA TRP A 78 -4.45 -9.01 10.07
C TRP A 78 -5.15 -10.19 10.73
N GLU A 79 -4.70 -11.40 10.46
CA GLU A 79 -5.34 -12.62 10.96
C GLU A 79 -5.43 -12.67 12.48
N PRO A 80 -4.42 -12.21 13.27
CA PRO A 80 -4.47 -12.24 14.73
C PRO A 80 -5.43 -11.22 15.37
N LEU A 81 -5.93 -10.25 14.59
CA LEU A 81 -6.90 -9.27 15.11
C LEU A 81 -8.25 -9.94 15.37
N ASP A 82 -8.93 -9.52 16.43
CA ASP A 82 -10.29 -9.97 16.72
C ASP A 82 -11.31 -9.42 15.70
N ASP A 83 -12.47 -10.07 15.61
CA ASP A 83 -13.49 -9.74 14.60
C ASP A 83 -14.05 -8.32 14.78
N VAL A 84 -14.15 -7.82 16.01
CA VAL A 84 -14.59 -6.46 16.29
C VAL A 84 -13.60 -5.45 15.72
N THR A 85 -12.31 -5.69 15.95
CA THR A 85 -11.24 -4.85 15.40
C THR A 85 -11.23 -4.87 13.87
N LYS A 86 -11.34 -6.06 13.26
CA LYS A 86 -11.44 -6.21 11.80
C LYS A 86 -12.63 -5.46 11.22
N GLN A 87 -13.79 -5.58 11.83
CA GLN A 87 -14.99 -4.87 11.39
C GLN A 87 -14.84 -3.35 11.51
N ARG A 88 -14.23 -2.86 12.59
CA ARG A 88 -13.95 -1.43 12.77
C ARG A 88 -13.00 -0.88 11.68
N TYR A 89 -12.00 -1.67 11.24
CA TYR A 89 -11.17 -1.30 10.10
C TYR A 89 -11.97 -1.21 8.81
N ILE A 90 -12.81 -2.21 8.51
CA ILE A 90 -13.67 -2.18 7.32
C ILE A 90 -14.56 -0.92 7.31
N GLU A 91 -15.20 -0.59 8.43
CA GLU A 91 -16.04 0.60 8.52
C GLU A 91 -15.24 1.91 8.43
N SER A 92 -14.05 1.96 9.01
CA SER A 92 -13.15 3.11 8.91
C SER A 92 -12.70 3.35 7.47
N LEU A 93 -12.40 2.28 6.73
CA LEU A 93 -12.05 2.36 5.30
C LEU A 93 -13.25 2.79 4.45
N LYS A 94 -14.45 2.26 4.70
CA LYS A 94 -15.69 2.71 4.02
C LYS A 94 -15.98 4.18 4.27
N ALA A 95 -15.68 4.71 5.45
CA ALA A 95 -15.85 6.12 5.77
C ALA A 95 -14.98 7.06 4.89
N LEU A 96 -13.91 6.54 4.26
CA LEU A 96 -13.10 7.29 3.31
C LEU A 96 -13.85 7.64 2.01
N ARG A 97 -14.94 6.93 1.70
CA ARG A 97 -15.73 7.13 0.47
C ARG A 97 -16.38 8.51 0.36
N ASN A 98 -16.52 9.21 1.48
CA ASN A 98 -17.05 10.58 1.52
C ASN A 98 -16.05 11.64 1.01
N ARG A 99 -14.88 11.20 0.51
CA ARG A 99 -13.81 12.08 0.05
C ARG A 99 -13.50 11.86 -1.40
N THR A 100 -13.11 12.94 -2.06
CA THR A 100 -12.63 12.92 -3.43
C THR A 100 -11.11 12.92 -3.41
N GLY A 101 -10.49 11.88 -3.98
CA GLY A 101 -9.06 11.86 -4.26
C GLY A 101 -8.73 12.67 -5.52
N ALA A 102 -7.48 13.12 -5.63
CA ALA A 102 -6.98 13.75 -6.85
C ALA A 102 -6.97 12.72 -8.01
N TYR A 103 -7.14 13.22 -9.25
CA TYR A 103 -7.15 12.38 -10.46
C TYR A 103 -5.72 12.06 -10.91
N ASN A 104 -5.01 11.29 -10.09
CA ASN A 104 -3.61 10.89 -10.24
C ASN A 104 -3.36 9.58 -9.47
N ASN A 105 -2.15 9.39 -8.91
CA ASN A 105 -1.82 8.23 -8.07
C ASN A 105 -2.81 7.97 -6.91
N TRP A 106 -3.62 8.93 -6.52
CA TRP A 106 -4.66 8.74 -5.49
C TRP A 106 -5.73 7.73 -5.89
N LEU A 107 -5.90 7.46 -7.18
CA LEU A 107 -6.77 6.37 -7.63
C LEU A 107 -6.22 4.99 -7.22
N VAL A 108 -4.89 4.83 -7.19
CA VAL A 108 -4.28 3.59 -6.70
C VAL A 108 -4.60 3.37 -5.21
N PHE A 109 -4.48 4.42 -4.40
CA PHE A 109 -4.83 4.34 -2.97
C PHE A 109 -6.30 3.99 -2.77
N THR A 110 -7.18 4.64 -3.52
CA THR A 110 -8.62 4.34 -3.49
C THR A 110 -8.89 2.87 -3.89
N GLY A 111 -8.28 2.41 -4.97
CA GLY A 111 -8.44 1.05 -5.45
C GLY A 111 -7.89 0.00 -4.48
N LEU A 112 -6.76 0.26 -3.85
CA LEU A 112 -6.16 -0.64 -2.87
C LEU A 112 -7.03 -0.75 -1.61
N ASN A 113 -7.55 0.37 -1.10
CA ASN A 113 -8.47 0.37 0.03
C ASN A 113 -9.74 -0.45 -0.27
N GLU A 114 -10.35 -0.25 -1.43
CA GLU A 114 -11.55 -1.00 -1.84
C GLU A 114 -11.26 -2.49 -2.11
N SER A 115 -10.10 -2.81 -2.69
CA SER A 115 -9.71 -4.22 -2.90
C SER A 115 -9.52 -4.95 -1.58
N PHE A 116 -8.94 -4.28 -0.59
CA PHE A 116 -8.79 -4.82 0.76
C PHE A 116 -10.15 -5.00 1.46
N ILE A 117 -11.06 -4.03 1.38
CA ILE A 117 -12.42 -4.18 1.93
C ILE A 117 -13.06 -5.47 1.39
N ASN A 118 -12.98 -5.70 0.07
CA ASN A 118 -13.48 -6.93 -0.53
C ASN A 118 -12.75 -8.18 -0.06
N TRP A 119 -11.43 -8.12 0.06
CA TRP A 119 -10.60 -9.23 0.54
C TRP A 119 -10.92 -9.60 1.97
N ALA A 120 -11.13 -8.61 2.83
CA ALA A 120 -11.50 -8.75 4.24
C ALA A 120 -12.96 -9.17 4.48
N GLY A 121 -13.76 -9.38 3.42
CA GLY A 121 -15.15 -9.81 3.51
C GLY A 121 -16.17 -8.69 3.59
N GLY A 122 -15.75 -7.43 3.46
CA GLY A 122 -16.65 -6.28 3.39
C GLY A 122 -17.17 -6.02 1.98
N GLU A 123 -18.23 -5.22 1.89
CA GLU A 123 -18.79 -4.76 0.63
C GLU A 123 -17.95 -3.63 0.04
N CYS A 124 -17.24 -3.89 -1.08
CA CYS A 124 -16.46 -2.89 -1.80
C CYS A 124 -17.32 -2.08 -2.77
N ASP A 125 -16.85 -0.88 -3.13
CA ASP A 125 -17.43 -0.08 -4.19
C ASP A 125 -16.90 -0.53 -5.56
N PRO A 126 -17.72 -1.20 -6.39
CA PRO A 126 -17.28 -1.75 -7.67
C PRO A 126 -16.92 -0.67 -8.70
N PHE A 127 -17.53 0.52 -8.60
CA PHE A 127 -17.22 1.61 -9.51
C PHE A 127 -15.83 2.20 -9.19
N ARG A 128 -15.51 2.42 -7.92
CA ARG A 128 -14.18 2.89 -7.48
C ARG A 128 -13.08 1.92 -7.90
N LEU A 129 -13.30 0.61 -7.70
CA LEU A 129 -12.37 -0.43 -8.14
C LEU A 129 -12.16 -0.40 -9.66
N LYS A 130 -13.25 -0.33 -10.43
CA LYS A 130 -13.19 -0.31 -11.91
C LYS A 130 -12.43 0.91 -12.41
N ILE A 131 -12.71 2.09 -11.86
CA ILE A 131 -12.02 3.33 -12.25
C ILE A 131 -10.54 3.25 -11.91
N ALA A 132 -10.19 2.86 -10.69
CA ALA A 132 -8.79 2.73 -10.27
C ALA A 132 -8.02 1.77 -11.17
N LYS A 133 -8.53 0.55 -11.35
CA LYS A 133 -7.90 -0.48 -12.17
C LYS A 133 -7.68 -0.03 -13.62
N ASN A 134 -8.72 0.51 -14.26
CA ASN A 134 -8.66 0.87 -15.67
C ASN A 134 -7.80 2.11 -15.91
N LYS A 135 -7.90 3.13 -15.06
CA LYS A 135 -7.12 4.37 -15.24
C LYS A 135 -5.64 4.16 -15.04
N VAL A 136 -5.23 3.40 -14.03
CA VAL A 136 -3.81 3.07 -13.87
C VAL A 136 -3.29 2.32 -15.09
N ARG A 137 -4.05 1.35 -15.60
CA ARG A 137 -3.67 0.64 -16.83
C ARG A 137 -3.55 1.55 -18.05
N GLU A 138 -4.48 2.50 -18.23
CA GLU A 138 -4.47 3.49 -19.31
C GLU A 138 -3.27 4.44 -19.20
N TRP A 139 -2.79 4.72 -17.99
CA TRP A 139 -1.65 5.62 -17.75
C TRP A 139 -0.29 4.95 -17.92
N TYR A 140 -0.25 3.70 -18.36
CA TYR A 140 1.01 3.04 -18.69
C TYR A 140 1.69 3.73 -19.87
N ALA A 141 2.87 4.29 -19.62
CA ALA A 141 3.64 5.06 -20.61
C ALA A 141 4.65 4.21 -21.40
N GLY A 142 4.82 2.95 -21.00
CA GLY A 142 5.84 2.06 -21.58
C GLY A 142 7.05 1.91 -20.65
N ASP A 143 7.86 0.91 -20.92
CA ASP A 143 9.18 0.67 -20.28
C ASP A 143 9.14 0.58 -18.75
N GLY A 144 8.03 0.09 -18.19
CA GLY A 144 7.80 -0.03 -16.74
C GLY A 144 7.29 1.24 -16.07
N TRP A 145 7.06 2.31 -16.82
CA TRP A 145 6.61 3.60 -16.29
C TRP A 145 5.11 3.81 -16.44
N TYR A 146 4.51 4.41 -15.41
CA TYR A 146 3.15 4.92 -15.41
C TYR A 146 3.17 6.44 -15.28
N CYS A 147 2.23 7.10 -15.96
CA CYS A 147 1.94 8.51 -15.70
C CYS A 147 1.27 8.67 -14.33
N ASP A 148 1.57 9.77 -13.66
CA ASP A 148 0.88 10.16 -12.41
C ASP A 148 -0.35 11.02 -12.74
N GLY A 149 -1.39 10.35 -13.26
CA GLY A 149 -2.54 10.99 -13.88
C GLY A 149 -2.34 11.16 -15.39
N PRO A 150 -2.98 12.17 -16.03
CA PRO A 150 -2.92 12.36 -17.48
C PRO A 150 -1.55 12.78 -18.03
N LYS A 151 -0.62 13.19 -17.16
CA LYS A 151 0.70 13.69 -17.55
C LYS A 151 1.80 12.79 -17.03
N PHE A 152 2.76 12.50 -17.90
CA PHE A 152 3.95 11.76 -17.50
C PHE A 152 4.83 12.59 -16.57
N SER A 153 5.34 11.94 -15.54
CA SER A 153 6.34 12.49 -14.63
C SER A 153 7.31 11.37 -14.26
N MET A 154 8.58 11.59 -14.55
CA MET A 154 9.63 10.64 -14.15
C MET A 154 9.98 10.91 -12.68
N ASP A 155 9.32 10.25 -11.78
CA ASP A 155 9.55 10.41 -10.35
C ASP A 155 9.36 9.12 -9.55
N TYR A 156 9.72 9.19 -8.27
CA TYR A 156 9.69 8.07 -7.33
C TYR A 156 8.27 7.47 -7.11
N TYR A 157 7.18 8.12 -7.53
CA TYR A 157 5.84 7.55 -7.37
C TYR A 157 5.65 6.25 -8.16
N ASN A 158 6.44 6.03 -9.21
CA ASN A 158 6.44 4.76 -9.92
C ASN A 158 6.97 3.60 -9.05
N SER A 159 8.08 3.83 -8.31
CA SER A 159 8.64 2.83 -7.40
C SER A 159 7.87 2.71 -6.09
N TYR A 160 7.38 3.83 -5.58
CA TYR A 160 6.86 3.94 -4.23
C TYR A 160 5.35 3.67 -4.12
N VAL A 161 4.60 3.90 -5.20
CA VAL A 161 3.13 3.81 -5.22
C VAL A 161 2.62 3.03 -6.43
N LEU A 162 2.87 3.56 -7.66
CA LEU A 162 2.16 3.10 -8.84
C LEU A 162 2.41 1.62 -9.14
N ASN A 163 3.65 1.18 -9.23
CA ASN A 163 3.97 -0.23 -9.47
C ASN A 163 3.58 -1.13 -8.28
N PRO A 164 4.11 -0.95 -7.06
CA PRO A 164 3.91 -1.92 -5.99
C PRO A 164 2.45 -2.00 -5.51
N MET A 165 1.76 -0.86 -5.39
CA MET A 165 0.38 -0.89 -4.91
C MET A 165 -0.62 -1.30 -6.00
N TYR A 166 -0.32 -1.05 -7.29
CA TYR A 166 -1.15 -1.54 -8.38
C TYR A 166 -1.07 -3.07 -8.51
N VAL A 167 0.13 -3.64 -8.39
CA VAL A 167 0.32 -5.09 -8.33
C VAL A 167 -0.43 -5.67 -7.13
N ALA A 168 -0.22 -5.14 -5.92
CA ALA A 168 -0.90 -5.60 -4.71
C ALA A 168 -2.44 -5.53 -4.84
N MET A 169 -2.97 -4.47 -5.47
CA MET A 169 -4.41 -4.35 -5.75
C MET A 169 -4.89 -5.46 -6.68
N LEU A 170 -4.17 -5.73 -7.78
CA LEU A 170 -4.55 -6.77 -8.75
C LEU A 170 -4.46 -8.18 -8.15
N GLU A 171 -3.40 -8.50 -7.42
CA GLU A 171 -3.25 -9.79 -6.70
C GLU A 171 -4.41 -9.99 -5.70
N THR A 172 -4.75 -8.95 -4.94
CA THR A 172 -5.86 -8.96 -3.99
C THR A 172 -7.19 -9.22 -4.70
N LEU A 173 -7.42 -8.56 -5.84
CA LEU A 173 -8.62 -8.78 -6.66
C LEU A 173 -8.64 -10.17 -7.30
N ALA A 174 -7.50 -10.68 -7.77
CA ALA A 174 -7.38 -12.01 -8.37
C ALA A 174 -7.69 -13.11 -7.34
N SER A 175 -7.25 -12.97 -6.09
CA SER A 175 -7.57 -13.90 -4.99
C SER A 175 -9.08 -14.02 -4.73
N LYS A 176 -9.86 -13.01 -5.10
CA LYS A 176 -11.33 -12.97 -5.01
C LYS A 176 -12.02 -13.12 -6.38
N LYS A 177 -11.29 -13.57 -7.43
CA LYS A 177 -11.81 -13.78 -8.80
C LYS A 177 -12.39 -12.50 -9.46
N ARG A 178 -11.87 -11.31 -9.07
CA ARG A 178 -12.28 -10.01 -9.62
C ARG A 178 -11.24 -9.40 -10.58
N ALA A 179 -10.09 -10.04 -10.73
CA ALA A 179 -9.10 -9.78 -11.77
C ALA A 179 -8.61 -11.11 -12.33
N GLY A 180 -8.18 -11.13 -13.60
CA GLY A 180 -7.57 -12.29 -14.22
C GLY A 180 -6.08 -12.40 -13.89
N GLN A 181 -5.54 -13.63 -13.86
CA GLN A 181 -4.09 -13.85 -13.63
C GLN A 181 -3.24 -13.10 -14.67
N LYS A 182 -3.70 -13.03 -15.92
CA LYS A 182 -3.01 -12.28 -16.99
C LYS A 182 -2.82 -10.79 -16.64
N GLU A 183 -3.78 -10.17 -15.94
CA GLU A 183 -3.67 -8.76 -15.53
C GLU A 183 -2.58 -8.60 -14.45
N VAL A 184 -2.48 -9.56 -13.53
CA VAL A 184 -1.44 -9.60 -12.50
C VAL A 184 -0.07 -9.79 -13.14
N ASP A 185 0.07 -10.78 -14.02
CA ASP A 185 1.34 -11.11 -14.69
C ASP A 185 1.85 -9.93 -15.53
N GLU A 186 0.95 -9.24 -16.23
CA GLU A 186 1.29 -8.05 -17.00
C GLU A 186 1.79 -6.90 -16.10
N ALA A 187 1.10 -6.63 -14.99
CA ALA A 187 1.50 -5.59 -14.06
C ALA A 187 2.84 -5.94 -13.37
N MET A 188 3.04 -7.21 -13.02
CA MET A 188 4.30 -7.70 -12.45
C MET A 188 5.46 -7.55 -13.44
N ALA A 189 5.28 -7.93 -14.71
CA ALA A 189 6.30 -7.76 -15.73
C ALA A 189 6.70 -6.29 -15.93
N ARG A 190 5.71 -5.37 -15.86
CA ARG A 190 5.98 -3.93 -15.91
C ARG A 190 6.77 -3.44 -14.69
N MET A 191 6.43 -3.94 -13.50
CA MET A 191 7.15 -3.60 -12.27
C MET A 191 8.59 -4.11 -12.31
N VAL A 192 8.83 -5.35 -12.78
CA VAL A 192 10.18 -5.90 -12.99
C VAL A 192 10.95 -5.03 -13.96
N ARG A 193 10.34 -4.63 -15.08
CA ARG A 193 11.00 -3.74 -16.05
C ARG A 193 11.36 -2.38 -15.45
N HIS A 194 10.51 -1.83 -14.58
CA HIS A 194 10.81 -0.61 -13.85
C HIS A 194 11.99 -0.80 -12.87
N ALA A 195 12.04 -1.93 -12.16
CA ALA A 195 13.12 -2.26 -11.23
C ALA A 195 14.48 -2.38 -11.96
N GLU A 196 14.51 -2.96 -13.15
CA GLU A 196 15.72 -2.99 -13.99
C GLU A 196 16.23 -1.59 -14.34
N PHE A 197 15.33 -0.64 -14.59
CA PHE A 197 15.70 0.75 -14.78
C PHE A 197 16.25 1.35 -13.49
N CYS A 198 15.59 1.14 -12.35
CA CYS A 198 16.04 1.65 -11.06
C CYS A 198 17.44 1.15 -10.68
N GLU A 199 17.74 -0.13 -10.94
CA GLU A 199 19.08 -0.69 -10.74
C GLU A 199 20.14 0.04 -11.57
N ARG A 200 19.85 0.32 -12.83
CA ARG A 200 20.81 0.94 -13.77
C ARG A 200 21.14 2.39 -13.48
N ILE A 201 20.28 3.12 -12.75
CA ILE A 201 20.53 4.52 -12.38
C ILE A 201 21.28 4.67 -11.06
N ILE A 202 21.63 3.59 -10.39
CA ILE A 202 22.52 3.61 -9.23
C ILE A 202 23.92 3.99 -9.72
N GLY A 203 24.49 5.06 -9.16
CA GLY A 203 25.85 5.48 -9.48
C GLY A 203 26.90 4.48 -9.00
N PRO A 204 28.13 4.49 -9.56
CA PRO A 204 29.21 3.59 -9.14
C PRO A 204 29.58 3.74 -7.64
N ASP A 205 29.28 4.87 -7.05
CA ASP A 205 29.47 5.20 -5.63
C ASP A 205 28.26 4.87 -4.76
N GLY A 206 27.24 4.20 -5.32
CA GLY A 206 26.01 3.85 -4.63
C GLY A 206 25.00 5.00 -4.50
N THR A 207 25.22 6.13 -5.14
CA THR A 207 24.29 7.26 -5.11
C THR A 207 23.13 7.07 -6.09
N TYR A 208 22.02 7.74 -5.80
CA TYR A 208 20.87 7.88 -6.69
C TYR A 208 20.76 9.28 -7.25
N PRO A 209 20.32 9.45 -8.50
CA PRO A 209 20.06 10.76 -9.05
C PRO A 209 18.90 11.43 -8.31
N ALA A 210 19.02 12.74 -8.07
CA ALA A 210 17.97 13.55 -7.48
C ALA A 210 16.89 13.87 -8.52
N LEU A 211 16.00 12.91 -8.78
CA LEU A 211 14.91 13.02 -9.76
C LEU A 211 13.54 13.18 -9.09
N GLY A 212 12.66 13.94 -9.73
CA GLY A 212 11.26 14.06 -9.34
C GLY A 212 11.03 15.09 -8.23
N ARG A 213 9.82 15.07 -7.69
CA ARG A 213 9.37 16.02 -6.67
C ARG A 213 9.71 15.54 -5.25
N SER A 214 9.75 16.49 -4.31
CA SER A 214 9.93 16.20 -2.89
C SER A 214 11.25 15.50 -2.56
N VAL A 215 12.29 15.76 -3.33
CA VAL A 215 13.61 15.08 -3.21
C VAL A 215 14.30 15.33 -1.90
N THR A 216 14.05 16.49 -1.25
CA THR A 216 14.71 16.88 0.01
C THR A 216 14.43 15.93 1.17
N TYR A 217 13.27 15.26 1.18
CA TYR A 217 12.88 14.32 2.24
C TYR A 217 12.50 12.93 1.70
N ARG A 218 12.72 12.67 0.43
CA ARG A 218 12.43 11.39 -0.24
C ARG A 218 13.60 10.91 -1.10
N SER A 219 14.81 11.28 -0.71
CA SER A 219 16.03 10.75 -1.32
C SER A 219 16.05 9.22 -1.21
N ALA A 220 16.56 8.56 -2.24
CA ALA A 220 16.62 7.10 -2.36
C ALA A 220 15.24 6.37 -2.41
N ALA A 221 14.14 7.07 -2.64
CA ALA A 221 12.80 6.46 -2.75
C ALA A 221 12.58 5.67 -4.07
N PHE A 222 13.59 5.55 -4.91
CA PHE A 222 13.61 4.65 -6.07
C PHE A 222 13.98 3.21 -5.68
N GLN A 223 14.44 2.99 -4.45
CA GLN A 223 14.75 1.66 -3.93
C GLN A 223 13.46 0.98 -3.49
N SER A 224 12.83 0.23 -4.35
CA SER A 224 11.64 -0.56 -4.03
C SER A 224 11.77 -2.00 -4.49
#